data_e1dd9ceeeee0c9c779c2f03f70790585
#
_entry.id   e1dd9ceeeee0c9c779c2f03f70790585
#
_cell.length_a   1.000
_cell.length_b   1.000
_cell.length_c   1.000
_cell.angle_alpha   90.00
_cell.angle_beta   90.00
_cell.angle_gamma   90.00
#
_symmetry.space_group_name_H-M   'P 1'
#
loop_
_entity.id
_entity.type
_entity.pdbx_description
1 polymer ?
#
loop_
_entity_poly.entity_id
_entity_poly.type
_entity_poly.pdbx_seq_one_letter_code
_entity_poly.pdbx_strand_id
1 'polypeptide(L)'
;MTMSKIIFMGTPDFSTKVLEMLIAEHDVIAVVTQPDRPVGRKRTLTPPPVKKVAVEHDIAVYQPEKLAQSEDLKVLIDLNADLIVTAAFGQILPESLLASPKLGAINVHASLLPKYRGGAPIHQAIIDGEKETGISIMYMVKKLDAGDIISQRAIEIEQQDDVGTMHEKLSFLGANLLKETLPSIINGTNDSVVQNESEATFASNINREDEKIDWTLSAEQIYNHIRGLSPWPVAYTVMDDGNLKIYASRIEKDKTGEPGTIIETTKKAIIVATGSKDAIALTDIQVAGKKRMLAANYLSGVQTSLVGKVLL
;
A
#
# COMPACT_ATOMS: atom_id res chain seq x y z
N MET A 1 -9.25 19.54 28.27
CA MET A 1 -9.50 18.12 27.95
C MET A 1 -8.27 17.35 28.38
N THR A 2 -8.44 16.27 29.12
CA THR A 2 -7.32 15.35 29.43
C THR A 2 -6.87 14.71 28.13
N MET A 3 -5.59 14.84 27.79
CA MET A 3 -5.03 14.17 26.62
C MET A 3 -5.05 12.66 26.86
N SER A 4 -5.62 11.90 25.94
CA SER A 4 -5.65 10.44 26.02
C SER A 4 -4.27 9.86 25.75
N LYS A 5 -3.87 8.85 26.54
CA LYS A 5 -2.61 8.10 26.33
C LYS A 5 -2.79 7.09 25.20
N ILE A 6 -2.00 7.26 24.15
CA ILE A 6 -2.11 6.44 22.95
C ILE A 6 -0.81 5.67 22.72
N ILE A 7 -0.92 4.37 22.44
CA ILE A 7 0.15 3.60 21.79
C ILE A 7 -0.15 3.60 20.29
N PHE A 8 0.82 4.06 19.50
CA PHE A 8 0.72 4.00 18.04
C PHE A 8 1.53 2.84 17.48
N MET A 9 0.95 2.11 16.51
CA MET A 9 1.63 1.01 15.84
C MET A 9 1.54 1.19 14.32
N GLY A 10 2.69 1.38 13.67
CA GLY A 10 2.77 1.61 12.23
C GLY A 10 4.17 1.46 11.71
N THR A 11 4.34 1.41 10.38
CA THR A 11 5.67 1.17 9.79
C THR A 11 5.98 2.07 8.60
N PRO A 12 5.23 2.05 7.47
CA PRO A 12 5.57 2.78 6.24
C PRO A 12 5.20 4.27 6.32
N ASP A 13 5.55 5.00 5.26
CA ASP A 13 5.21 6.42 5.10
C ASP A 13 3.71 6.70 5.25
N PHE A 14 2.84 5.77 4.83
CA PHE A 14 1.39 5.86 5.06
C PHE A 14 1.03 6.18 6.51
N SER A 15 1.75 5.59 7.45
CA SER A 15 1.48 5.68 8.88
C SER A 15 1.99 6.99 9.50
N THR A 16 2.91 7.71 8.83
CA THR A 16 3.55 8.91 9.42
C THR A 16 2.58 10.06 9.63
N LYS A 17 1.66 10.31 8.68
CA LYS A 17 0.66 11.38 8.81
C LYS A 17 -0.34 11.12 9.94
N VAL A 18 -0.67 9.85 10.17
CA VAL A 18 -1.50 9.44 11.31
C VAL A 18 -0.76 9.70 12.63
N LEU A 19 0.52 9.30 12.71
CA LEU A 19 1.35 9.53 13.89
C LEU A 19 1.54 11.03 14.18
N GLU A 20 1.90 11.82 13.17
CA GLU A 20 2.07 13.28 13.29
C GLU A 20 0.80 13.97 13.84
N MET A 21 -0.37 13.58 13.34
CA MET A 21 -1.65 14.08 13.82
C MET A 21 -1.89 13.70 15.29
N LEU A 22 -1.61 12.44 15.65
CA LEU A 22 -1.78 11.99 17.04
C LEU A 22 -0.84 12.72 18.01
N ILE A 23 0.42 12.93 17.64
CA ILE A 23 1.40 13.69 18.45
C ILE A 23 0.93 15.13 18.68
N ALA A 24 0.33 15.74 17.66
CA ALA A 24 -0.14 17.14 17.77
C ALA A 24 -1.32 17.32 18.73
N GLU A 25 -2.15 16.30 18.94
CA GLU A 25 -3.42 16.43 19.65
C GLU A 25 -3.57 15.53 20.90
N HIS A 26 -2.71 14.51 21.03
CA HIS A 26 -2.80 13.50 22.09
C HIS A 26 -1.43 13.20 22.73
N ASP A 27 -1.44 12.44 23.82
CA ASP A 27 -0.24 11.95 24.50
C ASP A 27 0.16 10.59 23.89
N VAL A 28 1.03 10.60 22.88
CA VAL A 28 1.59 9.35 22.28
C VAL A 28 2.72 8.85 23.18
N ILE A 29 2.40 7.90 24.05
CA ILE A 29 3.31 7.39 25.09
C ILE A 29 4.29 6.34 24.58
N ALA A 30 4.00 5.68 23.44
CA ALA A 30 4.87 4.71 22.81
C ALA A 30 4.54 4.55 21.33
N VAL A 31 5.57 4.25 20.54
CA VAL A 31 5.48 3.87 19.13
C VAL A 31 6.03 2.47 18.94
N VAL A 32 5.28 1.61 18.25
CA VAL A 32 5.72 0.27 17.89
C VAL A 32 5.83 0.18 16.37
N THR A 33 6.97 -0.27 15.87
CA THR A 33 7.24 -0.35 14.43
C THR A 33 8.08 -1.57 14.09
N GLN A 34 8.19 -1.91 12.80
CA GLN A 34 9.07 -2.99 12.36
C GLN A 34 10.55 -2.65 12.65
N PRO A 35 11.41 -3.65 12.83
CA PRO A 35 12.84 -3.45 12.98
C PRO A 35 13.47 -2.72 11.80
N ASP A 36 14.60 -2.06 12.05
CA ASP A 36 15.44 -1.50 11.00
C ASP A 36 15.87 -2.60 10.03
N ARG A 37 15.77 -2.35 8.74
CA ARG A 37 16.08 -3.35 7.70
C ARG A 37 17.13 -2.83 6.72
N PRO A 38 17.98 -3.72 6.17
CA PRO A 38 18.88 -3.36 5.09
C PRO A 38 18.11 -3.01 3.82
N VAL A 39 18.30 -1.78 3.29
CA VAL A 39 17.62 -1.27 2.09
C VAL A 39 18.62 -0.95 0.99
N GLY A 40 18.20 -1.17 -0.26
CA GLY A 40 18.96 -0.85 -1.46
C GLY A 40 20.16 -1.78 -1.71
N ARG A 41 20.91 -1.52 -2.81
CA ARG A 41 22.06 -2.34 -3.23
C ARG A 41 23.19 -2.39 -2.17
N LYS A 42 23.36 -1.30 -1.43
CA LYS A 42 24.40 -1.18 -0.38
C LYS A 42 23.98 -1.84 0.94
N ARG A 43 22.75 -2.38 1.01
CA ARG A 43 22.18 -2.97 2.23
C ARG A 43 22.36 -2.08 3.47
N THR A 44 22.16 -0.78 3.31
CA THR A 44 22.27 0.18 4.41
C THR A 44 21.12 -0.06 5.37
N LEU A 45 21.43 -0.26 6.65
CA LEU A 45 20.45 -0.41 7.71
C LEU A 45 19.63 0.88 7.80
N THR A 46 18.32 0.78 7.53
CA THR A 46 17.46 1.94 7.38
C THR A 46 16.28 1.82 8.36
N PRO A 47 16.07 2.84 9.22
CA PRO A 47 14.94 2.86 10.12
C PRO A 47 13.62 3.07 9.35
N PRO A 48 12.52 2.45 9.82
CA PRO A 48 11.18 2.74 9.31
C PRO A 48 10.85 4.24 9.39
N PRO A 49 10.02 4.77 8.47
CA PRO A 49 9.57 6.17 8.51
C PRO A 49 8.96 6.57 9.85
N VAL A 50 8.11 5.73 10.41
CA VAL A 50 7.46 5.96 11.72
C VAL A 50 8.48 6.10 12.86
N LYS A 51 9.57 5.31 12.85
CA LYS A 51 10.65 5.46 13.85
C LYS A 51 11.30 6.83 13.80
N LYS A 52 11.52 7.36 12.59
CA LYS A 52 12.14 8.69 12.43
C LYS A 52 11.28 9.76 13.09
N VAL A 53 9.98 9.77 12.81
CA VAL A 53 9.03 10.70 13.42
C VAL A 53 9.01 10.55 14.94
N ALA A 54 8.94 9.32 15.46
CA ALA A 54 8.91 9.09 16.90
C ALA A 54 10.17 9.61 17.61
N VAL A 55 11.36 9.38 17.03
CA VAL A 55 12.65 9.85 17.57
C VAL A 55 12.75 11.38 17.54
N GLU A 56 12.27 12.04 16.48
CA GLU A 56 12.22 13.51 16.37
C GLU A 56 11.35 14.15 17.46
N HIS A 57 10.41 13.40 18.04
CA HIS A 57 9.52 13.84 19.10
C HIS A 57 9.81 13.22 20.48
N ASP A 58 10.99 12.61 20.65
CA ASP A 58 11.41 11.98 21.91
C ASP A 58 10.46 10.90 22.45
N ILE A 59 9.72 10.20 21.55
CA ILE A 59 8.78 9.15 21.91
C ILE A 59 9.50 7.81 21.98
N ALA A 60 9.20 6.99 23.01
CA ALA A 60 9.76 5.65 23.17
C ALA A 60 9.38 4.75 21.98
N VAL A 61 10.38 4.08 21.37
CA VAL A 61 10.21 3.22 20.20
C VAL A 61 10.49 1.76 20.55
N TYR A 62 9.56 0.89 20.20
CA TYR A 62 9.66 -0.56 20.35
C TYR A 62 9.67 -1.22 18.97
N GLN A 63 10.63 -2.14 18.75
CA GLN A 63 10.85 -2.77 17.44
C GLN A 63 10.94 -4.30 17.54
N PRO A 64 9.93 -5.00 18.06
CA PRO A 64 9.95 -6.45 18.20
C PRO A 64 9.93 -7.14 16.82
N GLU A 65 10.79 -8.14 16.60
CA GLU A 65 10.72 -9.01 15.42
C GLU A 65 9.38 -9.75 15.34
N LYS A 66 8.88 -10.23 16.49
CA LYS A 66 7.57 -10.85 16.66
C LYS A 66 6.96 -10.36 17.96
N LEU A 67 6.00 -9.47 17.89
CA LEU A 67 5.37 -8.84 19.06
C LEU A 67 4.81 -9.86 20.04
N ALA A 68 4.13 -10.90 19.55
CA ALA A 68 3.51 -11.95 20.39
C ALA A 68 4.51 -12.78 21.21
N GLN A 69 5.81 -12.71 20.87
CA GLN A 69 6.87 -13.48 21.52
C GLN A 69 7.92 -12.59 22.19
N SER A 70 7.69 -11.26 22.19
CA SER A 70 8.63 -10.27 22.72
C SER A 70 8.33 -9.92 24.17
N GLU A 71 9.35 -9.61 24.93
CA GLU A 71 9.21 -9.01 26.27
C GLU A 71 8.53 -7.63 26.19
N ASP A 72 8.67 -6.93 25.07
CA ASP A 72 7.98 -5.66 24.81
C ASP A 72 6.47 -5.77 24.97
N LEU A 73 5.86 -6.93 24.67
CA LEU A 73 4.42 -7.14 24.82
C LEU A 73 3.93 -6.82 26.25
N LYS A 74 4.66 -7.32 27.25
CA LYS A 74 4.32 -7.03 28.64
C LYS A 74 4.51 -5.55 28.97
N VAL A 75 5.60 -4.96 28.53
CA VAL A 75 5.87 -3.53 28.73
C VAL A 75 4.75 -2.70 28.16
N LEU A 76 4.33 -2.96 26.91
CA LEU A 76 3.24 -2.23 26.26
C LEU A 76 1.90 -2.34 26.99
N ILE A 77 1.58 -3.53 27.50
CA ILE A 77 0.36 -3.73 28.33
C ILE A 77 0.47 -2.94 29.64
N ASP A 78 1.62 -2.97 30.32
CA ASP A 78 1.85 -2.29 31.60
C ASP A 78 1.87 -0.75 31.48
N LEU A 79 2.02 -0.18 30.27
CA LEU A 79 1.88 1.26 30.01
C LEU A 79 0.46 1.79 30.25
N ASN A 80 -0.55 0.92 30.33
CA ASN A 80 -1.96 1.27 30.58
C ASN A 80 -2.44 2.41 29.67
N ALA A 81 -2.25 2.25 28.36
CA ALA A 81 -2.77 3.17 27.35
C ALA A 81 -4.31 3.23 27.40
N ASP A 82 -4.87 4.38 27.05
CA ASP A 82 -6.32 4.52 26.90
C ASP A 82 -6.80 3.90 25.58
N LEU A 83 -5.98 4.03 24.53
CA LEU A 83 -6.29 3.57 23.16
C LEU A 83 -5.03 3.05 22.47
N ILE A 84 -5.17 2.02 21.63
CA ILE A 84 -4.17 1.65 20.64
C ILE A 84 -4.66 2.07 19.27
N VAL A 85 -3.82 2.76 18.51
CA VAL A 85 -4.08 3.12 17.10
C VAL A 85 -3.07 2.42 16.22
N THR A 86 -3.56 1.70 15.22
CA THR A 86 -2.70 1.05 14.22
C THR A 86 -2.90 1.63 12.83
N ALA A 87 -1.85 1.67 12.04
CA ALA A 87 -1.89 1.99 10.62
C ALA A 87 -0.74 1.26 9.92
N ALA A 88 -1.04 0.26 9.10
CA ALA A 88 -0.06 -0.54 8.35
C ALA A 88 1.13 -1.02 9.22
N PHE A 89 0.86 -1.63 10.37
CA PHE A 89 1.90 -2.10 11.29
C PHE A 89 2.63 -3.35 10.77
N GLY A 90 1.90 -4.26 10.12
CA GLY A 90 2.47 -5.46 9.50
C GLY A 90 2.65 -6.66 10.43
N GLN A 91 2.10 -6.65 11.64
CA GLN A 91 2.02 -7.81 12.53
C GLN A 91 0.62 -7.95 13.13
N ILE A 92 0.25 -9.21 13.45
CA ILE A 92 -0.98 -9.49 14.17
C ILE A 92 -0.79 -9.13 15.65
N LEU A 93 -1.74 -8.41 16.23
CA LEU A 93 -1.73 -8.06 17.64
C LEU A 93 -2.28 -9.23 18.48
N PRO A 94 -1.58 -9.62 19.57
CA PRO A 94 -2.09 -10.59 20.53
C PRO A 94 -3.39 -10.14 21.20
N GLU A 95 -4.29 -11.08 21.50
CA GLU A 95 -5.57 -10.77 22.16
C GLU A 95 -5.38 -10.05 23.51
N SER A 96 -4.33 -10.40 24.26
CA SER A 96 -3.98 -9.71 25.52
C SER A 96 -3.69 -8.22 25.33
N LEU A 97 -3.05 -7.84 24.21
CA LEU A 97 -2.78 -6.45 23.89
C LEU A 97 -4.03 -5.75 23.35
N LEU A 98 -4.83 -6.41 22.51
CA LEU A 98 -6.10 -5.87 22.01
C LEU A 98 -7.07 -5.52 23.14
N ALA A 99 -7.07 -6.33 24.22
CA ALA A 99 -7.94 -6.16 25.37
C ALA A 99 -7.38 -5.21 26.46
N SER A 100 -6.13 -4.75 26.32
CA SER A 100 -5.48 -3.96 27.38
C SER A 100 -5.95 -2.51 27.46
N PRO A 101 -6.22 -1.77 26.35
CA PRO A 101 -6.64 -0.38 26.45
C PRO A 101 -8.14 -0.24 26.75
N LYS A 102 -8.50 0.74 27.56
CA LYS A 102 -9.89 0.98 27.98
C LYS A 102 -10.85 1.26 26.82
N LEU A 103 -10.37 1.97 25.80
CA LEU A 103 -11.14 2.36 24.61
C LEU A 103 -10.95 1.38 23.44
N GLY A 104 -10.22 0.26 23.68
CA GLY A 104 -9.95 -0.74 22.67
C GLY A 104 -8.77 -0.40 21.77
N ALA A 105 -8.64 -1.18 20.71
CA ALA A 105 -7.64 -0.95 19.65
C ALA A 105 -8.37 -0.69 18.33
N ILE A 106 -7.92 0.30 17.59
CA ILE A 106 -8.49 0.68 16.29
C ILE A 106 -7.43 0.63 15.18
N ASN A 107 -7.89 0.44 13.95
CA ASN A 107 -7.02 0.45 12.77
C ASN A 107 -7.48 1.49 11.75
N VAL A 108 -6.53 2.19 11.17
CA VAL A 108 -6.71 3.03 9.98
C VAL A 108 -6.44 2.14 8.77
N HIS A 109 -7.48 1.55 8.20
CA HIS A 109 -7.39 0.61 7.10
C HIS A 109 -7.61 1.30 5.75
N ALA A 110 -6.73 1.02 4.78
CA ALA A 110 -6.72 1.71 3.48
C ALA A 110 -7.64 1.06 2.44
N SER A 111 -8.89 0.81 2.82
CA SER A 111 -9.97 0.41 1.92
C SER A 111 -11.34 0.81 2.47
N LEU A 112 -12.37 0.67 1.63
CA LEU A 112 -13.78 0.72 2.05
C LEU A 112 -14.22 -0.68 2.47
N LEU A 113 -13.99 -1.03 3.75
CA LEU A 113 -14.41 -2.32 4.31
C LEU A 113 -15.94 -2.52 4.15
N PRO A 114 -16.39 -3.76 3.91
CA PRO A 114 -15.69 -5.03 4.07
C PRO A 114 -14.81 -5.45 2.86
N LYS A 115 -14.70 -4.63 1.81
CA LYS A 115 -13.84 -4.94 0.67
C LYS A 115 -12.35 -4.78 1.02
N TYR A 116 -11.51 -5.65 0.43
CA TYR A 116 -10.05 -5.55 0.49
C TYR A 116 -9.48 -5.64 1.90
N ARG A 117 -9.95 -6.59 2.72
CA ARG A 117 -9.28 -6.97 3.97
C ARG A 117 -7.88 -7.53 3.66
N GLY A 118 -6.87 -7.18 4.44
CA GLY A 118 -5.51 -7.73 4.29
C GLY A 118 -4.42 -6.70 4.04
N GLY A 119 -3.29 -7.16 3.47
CA GLY A 119 -2.04 -6.40 3.48
C GLY A 119 -1.81 -5.44 2.31
N ALA A 120 -2.53 -5.58 1.18
CA ALA A 120 -2.30 -4.75 -0.02
C ALA A 120 -3.58 -4.14 -0.61
N PRO A 121 -4.47 -3.53 0.20
CA PRO A 121 -5.77 -3.02 -0.27
C PRO A 121 -5.64 -1.93 -1.33
N ILE A 122 -4.64 -1.04 -1.23
CA ILE A 122 -4.41 0.04 -2.20
C ILE A 122 -4.01 -0.53 -3.57
N HIS A 123 -3.08 -1.50 -3.58
CA HIS A 123 -2.66 -2.18 -4.80
C HIS A 123 -3.85 -2.86 -5.48
N GLN A 124 -4.61 -3.66 -4.71
CA GLN A 124 -5.67 -4.50 -5.25
C GLN A 124 -6.80 -3.66 -5.83
N ALA A 125 -7.23 -2.59 -5.16
CA ALA A 125 -8.28 -1.70 -5.66
C ALA A 125 -7.92 -1.09 -7.04
N ILE A 126 -6.65 -0.73 -7.25
CA ILE A 126 -6.19 -0.20 -8.54
C ILE A 126 -6.10 -1.30 -9.59
N ILE A 127 -5.55 -2.48 -9.24
CA ILE A 127 -5.42 -3.62 -10.15
C ILE A 127 -6.79 -4.08 -10.65
N ASP A 128 -7.78 -4.15 -9.76
CA ASP A 128 -9.15 -4.52 -10.08
C ASP A 128 -9.90 -3.45 -10.89
N GLY A 129 -9.33 -2.25 -11.03
CA GLY A 129 -9.94 -1.15 -11.79
C GLY A 129 -11.11 -0.49 -11.09
N GLU A 130 -11.15 -0.51 -9.76
CA GLU A 130 -12.14 0.20 -8.97
C GLU A 130 -12.10 1.70 -9.27
N LYS A 131 -13.27 2.34 -9.22
CA LYS A 131 -13.41 3.79 -9.46
C LYS A 131 -13.14 4.62 -8.22
N GLU A 132 -13.29 3.99 -7.05
CA GLU A 132 -13.05 4.61 -5.76
C GLU A 132 -12.42 3.61 -4.79
N THR A 133 -11.72 4.14 -3.81
CA THR A 133 -11.25 3.44 -2.63
C THR A 133 -11.46 4.36 -1.43
N GLY A 134 -10.85 4.10 -0.29
CA GLY A 134 -11.00 4.99 0.85
C GLY A 134 -10.26 4.51 2.09
N ILE A 135 -10.68 5.10 3.20
CA ILE A 135 -10.22 4.73 4.54
C ILE A 135 -11.40 4.25 5.37
N SER A 136 -11.17 3.20 6.13
CA SER A 136 -12.05 2.76 7.22
C SER A 136 -11.33 2.85 8.55
N ILE A 137 -11.93 3.54 9.52
CA ILE A 137 -11.54 3.45 10.94
C ILE A 137 -12.40 2.35 11.53
N MET A 138 -11.75 1.32 12.08
CA MET A 138 -12.44 0.12 12.58
C MET A 138 -11.86 -0.34 13.91
N TYR A 139 -12.65 -1.02 14.72
CA TYR A 139 -12.14 -1.75 15.88
C TYR A 139 -11.36 -2.99 15.45
N MET A 140 -10.27 -3.25 16.15
CA MET A 140 -9.47 -4.45 15.90
C MET A 140 -10.02 -5.64 16.71
N VAL A 141 -10.11 -6.77 16.03
CA VAL A 141 -10.49 -8.07 16.59
C VAL A 141 -9.48 -9.14 16.14
N LYS A 142 -9.55 -10.33 16.69
CA LYS A 142 -8.66 -11.45 16.31
C LYS A 142 -8.72 -11.80 14.82
N LYS A 143 -9.91 -11.71 14.21
CA LYS A 143 -10.11 -11.97 12.78
C LYS A 143 -9.61 -10.78 11.97
N LEU A 144 -8.80 -11.06 10.94
CA LEU A 144 -8.15 -10.04 10.09
C LEU A 144 -9.17 -9.05 9.53
N ASP A 145 -8.99 -7.77 9.85
CA ASP A 145 -9.75 -6.61 9.39
C ASP A 145 -11.28 -6.79 9.41
N ALA A 146 -11.80 -7.59 10.36
CA ALA A 146 -13.22 -7.97 10.44
C ALA A 146 -13.98 -7.29 11.60
N GLY A 147 -13.35 -6.40 12.35
CA GLY A 147 -14.02 -5.67 13.43
C GLY A 147 -14.99 -4.60 12.92
N ASP A 148 -15.82 -4.08 13.81
CA ASP A 148 -16.86 -3.12 13.48
C ASP A 148 -16.29 -1.81 12.94
N ILE A 149 -16.90 -1.28 11.89
CA ILE A 149 -16.51 -0.03 11.25
C ILE A 149 -17.08 1.14 12.05
N ILE A 150 -16.21 2.07 12.45
CA ILE A 150 -16.59 3.29 13.17
C ILE A 150 -16.89 4.42 12.19
N SER A 151 -16.02 4.63 11.22
CA SER A 151 -16.20 5.65 10.17
C SER A 151 -15.51 5.25 8.88
N GLN A 152 -16.02 5.79 7.76
CA GLN A 152 -15.42 5.57 6.44
C GLN A 152 -15.45 6.85 5.63
N ARG A 153 -14.48 6.97 4.73
CA ARG A 153 -14.45 8.05 3.73
C ARG A 153 -13.88 7.55 2.42
N ALA A 154 -14.63 7.72 1.34
CA ALA A 154 -14.23 7.37 -0.01
C ALA A 154 -13.39 8.49 -0.65
N ILE A 155 -12.57 8.09 -1.64
CA ILE A 155 -11.84 8.95 -2.55
C ILE A 155 -11.81 8.30 -3.94
N GLU A 156 -11.92 9.10 -4.99
CA GLU A 156 -11.84 8.64 -6.38
C GLU A 156 -10.42 8.17 -6.73
N ILE A 157 -10.33 7.09 -7.52
CA ILE A 157 -9.09 6.64 -8.17
C ILE A 157 -9.10 7.19 -9.59
N GLU A 158 -8.36 8.26 -9.82
CA GLU A 158 -8.25 8.88 -11.14
C GLU A 158 -7.46 8.00 -12.11
N GLN A 159 -7.65 8.22 -13.42
CA GLN A 159 -6.99 7.40 -14.44
C GLN A 159 -5.45 7.46 -14.35
N GLN A 160 -4.89 8.59 -13.98
CA GLN A 160 -3.44 8.77 -13.82
C GLN A 160 -2.89 8.33 -12.47
N ASP A 161 -3.77 7.95 -11.51
CA ASP A 161 -3.29 7.50 -10.21
C ASP A 161 -2.58 6.15 -10.31
N ASP A 162 -1.48 6.05 -9.59
CA ASP A 162 -0.76 4.82 -9.31
C ASP A 162 -0.78 4.54 -7.79
N VAL A 163 -0.14 3.45 -7.36
CA VAL A 163 -0.05 3.12 -5.92
C VAL A 163 0.63 4.24 -5.14
N GLY A 164 1.66 4.86 -5.70
CA GLY A 164 2.41 5.93 -5.02
C GLY A 164 1.52 7.13 -4.72
N THR A 165 0.78 7.62 -5.71
CA THR A 165 -0.14 8.76 -5.54
C THR A 165 -1.30 8.43 -4.62
N MET A 166 -1.89 7.23 -4.75
CA MET A 166 -2.99 6.80 -3.89
C MET A 166 -2.55 6.58 -2.44
N HIS A 167 -1.33 6.05 -2.23
CA HIS A 167 -0.76 5.88 -0.91
C HIS A 167 -0.60 7.22 -0.18
N GLU A 168 -0.15 8.27 -0.89
CA GLU A 168 -0.06 9.63 -0.35
C GLU A 168 -1.45 10.21 -0.05
N LYS A 169 -2.38 10.18 -1.02
CA LYS A 169 -3.75 10.68 -0.85
C LYS A 169 -4.46 10.01 0.34
N LEU A 170 -4.34 8.69 0.46
CA LEU A 170 -4.97 7.92 1.54
C LEU A 170 -4.30 8.12 2.90
N SER A 171 -3.00 8.39 2.96
CA SER A 171 -2.29 8.73 4.20
C SER A 171 -2.87 10.02 4.82
N PHE A 172 -3.05 11.07 4.01
CA PHE A 172 -3.69 12.32 4.47
C PHE A 172 -5.17 12.11 4.82
N LEU A 173 -5.90 11.36 3.99
CA LEU A 173 -7.31 11.06 4.24
C LEU A 173 -7.49 10.31 5.57
N GLY A 174 -6.61 9.33 5.84
CA GLY A 174 -6.62 8.53 7.06
C GLY A 174 -6.36 9.36 8.31
N ALA A 175 -5.37 10.25 8.28
CA ALA A 175 -5.08 11.17 9.37
C ALA A 175 -6.27 12.11 9.66
N ASN A 176 -6.87 12.68 8.62
CA ASN A 176 -8.02 13.59 8.77
C ASN A 176 -9.27 12.86 9.28
N LEU A 177 -9.57 11.69 8.71
CA LEU A 177 -10.74 10.91 9.16
C LEU A 177 -10.57 10.46 10.62
N LEU A 178 -9.36 10.00 11.00
CA LEU A 178 -9.08 9.62 12.37
C LEU A 178 -9.24 10.82 13.33
N LYS A 179 -8.70 11.99 12.96
CA LYS A 179 -8.85 13.24 13.75
C LYS A 179 -10.32 13.56 14.03
N GLU A 180 -11.19 13.44 13.05
CA GLU A 180 -12.62 13.68 13.18
C GLU A 180 -13.35 12.59 14.02
N THR A 181 -12.84 11.34 13.96
CA THR A 181 -13.45 10.17 14.61
C THR A 181 -13.06 10.05 16.09
N LEU A 182 -11.80 10.38 16.45
CA LEU A 182 -11.25 10.21 17.80
C LEU A 182 -12.08 10.84 18.93
N PRO A 183 -12.63 12.06 18.81
CA PRO A 183 -13.42 12.65 19.89
C PRO A 183 -14.61 11.79 20.31
N SER A 184 -15.30 11.15 19.38
CA SER A 184 -16.44 10.28 19.70
C SER A 184 -15.98 8.97 20.39
N ILE A 185 -14.84 8.40 19.97
CA ILE A 185 -14.27 7.21 20.62
C ILE A 185 -13.84 7.53 22.06
N ILE A 186 -13.13 8.65 22.27
CA ILE A 186 -12.63 9.07 23.59
C ILE A 186 -13.79 9.36 24.55
N ASN A 187 -14.89 9.93 24.05
CA ASN A 187 -16.07 10.24 24.86
C ASN A 187 -17.02 9.04 25.00
N GLY A 188 -16.76 7.90 24.32
CA GLY A 188 -17.65 6.73 24.34
C GLY A 188 -19.02 6.99 23.68
N THR A 189 -19.07 7.87 22.69
CA THR A 189 -20.30 8.27 21.98
C THR A 189 -20.30 7.84 20.51
N ASN A 190 -19.29 7.11 20.06
CA ASN A 190 -19.24 6.62 18.70
C ASN A 190 -20.20 5.45 18.51
N ASP A 191 -20.86 5.42 17.37
CA ASP A 191 -21.50 4.21 16.86
C ASP A 191 -20.49 3.36 16.09
N SER A 192 -20.81 2.09 15.88
CA SER A 192 -20.07 1.20 14.99
C SER A 192 -21.00 0.26 14.26
N VAL A 193 -20.60 -0.17 13.07
CA VAL A 193 -21.40 -1.03 12.20
C VAL A 193 -20.68 -2.35 11.99
N VAL A 194 -21.36 -3.46 12.27
CA VAL A 194 -20.86 -4.81 11.98
C VAL A 194 -20.68 -4.98 10.48
N GLN A 195 -19.55 -5.49 10.05
CA GLN A 195 -19.28 -5.74 8.64
C GLN A 195 -20.14 -6.87 8.07
N ASN A 196 -20.64 -6.70 6.84
CA ASN A 196 -21.32 -7.78 6.13
C ASN A 196 -20.31 -8.78 5.57
N GLU A 197 -20.22 -9.96 6.18
CA GLU A 197 -19.28 -11.01 5.77
C GLU A 197 -19.48 -11.51 4.34
N SER A 198 -20.71 -11.43 3.79
CA SER A 198 -20.98 -11.85 2.41
C SER A 198 -20.42 -10.92 1.34
N GLU A 199 -20.04 -9.68 1.73
CA GLU A 199 -19.45 -8.67 0.85
C GLU A 199 -17.93 -8.55 1.05
N ALA A 200 -17.36 -9.32 2.00
CA ALA A 200 -15.94 -9.25 2.31
C ALA A 200 -15.12 -9.80 1.14
N THR A 201 -14.14 -9.00 0.71
CA THR A 201 -13.08 -9.42 -0.22
C THR A 201 -11.71 -9.27 0.43
N PHE A 202 -10.69 -9.91 -0.16
CA PHE A 202 -9.36 -9.96 0.44
C PHE A 202 -8.30 -9.44 -0.53
N ALA A 203 -7.34 -8.71 0.01
CA ALA A 203 -6.17 -8.18 -0.69
C ALA A 203 -4.90 -8.73 0.00
N SER A 204 -4.40 -9.85 -0.50
CA SER A 204 -3.16 -10.46 0.00
C SER A 204 -1.95 -9.57 -0.30
N ASN A 205 -0.86 -9.76 0.45
CA ASN A 205 0.40 -9.11 0.11
C ASN A 205 0.83 -9.51 -1.30
N ILE A 206 1.32 -8.55 -2.07
CA ILE A 206 1.84 -8.78 -3.42
C ILE A 206 3.12 -9.63 -3.32
N ASN A 207 3.15 -10.73 -4.02
CA ASN A 207 4.32 -11.60 -4.14
C ASN A 207 4.97 -11.47 -5.53
N ARG A 208 6.08 -12.17 -5.76
CA ARG A 208 6.86 -12.04 -6.99
C ARG A 208 6.11 -12.50 -8.25
N GLU A 209 5.25 -13.50 -8.12
CA GLU A 209 4.41 -14.00 -9.21
C GLU A 209 3.38 -12.96 -9.62
N ASP A 210 2.78 -12.26 -8.65
CA ASP A 210 1.78 -11.22 -8.89
C ASP A 210 2.35 -9.99 -9.63
N GLU A 211 3.68 -9.81 -9.63
CA GLU A 211 4.33 -8.72 -10.36
C GLU A 211 4.44 -8.98 -11.87
N LYS A 212 4.32 -10.23 -12.30
CA LYS A 212 4.49 -10.60 -13.72
C LYS A 212 3.26 -10.21 -14.53
N ILE A 213 3.51 -9.55 -15.68
CA ILE A 213 2.43 -9.16 -16.60
C ILE A 213 1.94 -10.37 -17.37
N ASP A 214 0.63 -10.60 -17.37
CA ASP A 214 -0.06 -11.51 -18.27
C ASP A 214 -0.57 -10.74 -19.49
N TRP A 215 0.12 -10.87 -20.62
CA TRP A 215 -0.23 -10.19 -21.85
C TRP A 215 -1.51 -10.68 -22.51
N THR A 216 -2.09 -11.82 -22.07
CA THR A 216 -3.36 -12.35 -22.58
C THR A 216 -4.55 -11.57 -22.05
N LEU A 217 -4.38 -10.75 -21.03
CA LEU A 217 -5.41 -9.87 -20.47
C LEU A 217 -5.71 -8.69 -21.41
N SER A 218 -6.78 -7.97 -21.13
CA SER A 218 -7.11 -6.74 -21.86
C SER A 218 -6.12 -5.60 -21.57
N ALA A 219 -6.01 -4.65 -22.48
CA ALA A 219 -5.15 -3.47 -22.29
C ALA A 219 -5.51 -2.69 -21.02
N GLU A 220 -6.78 -2.61 -20.65
CA GLU A 220 -7.22 -1.95 -19.41
C GLU A 220 -6.74 -2.70 -18.16
N GLN A 221 -6.88 -4.01 -18.13
CA GLN A 221 -6.38 -4.83 -17.02
C GLN A 221 -4.86 -4.74 -16.87
N ILE A 222 -4.12 -4.81 -17.98
CA ILE A 222 -2.65 -4.66 -17.96
C ILE A 222 -2.24 -3.24 -17.53
N TYR A 223 -2.94 -2.21 -17.99
CA TYR A 223 -2.71 -0.84 -17.55
C TYR A 223 -2.92 -0.67 -16.05
N ASN A 224 -4.01 -1.21 -15.52
CA ASN A 224 -4.31 -1.19 -14.09
C ASN A 224 -3.29 -2.00 -13.28
N HIS A 225 -2.87 -3.15 -13.79
CA HIS A 225 -1.82 -3.97 -13.17
C HIS A 225 -0.49 -3.19 -13.07
N ILE A 226 -0.06 -2.51 -14.14
CA ILE A 226 1.17 -1.71 -14.14
C ILE A 226 1.08 -0.57 -13.13
N ARG A 227 0.03 0.25 -13.16
CA ARG A 227 -0.13 1.38 -12.24
C ARG A 227 -0.43 0.95 -10.80
N GLY A 228 -1.11 -0.19 -10.62
CA GLY A 228 -1.36 -0.82 -9.32
C GLY A 228 -0.11 -1.39 -8.65
N LEU A 229 1.01 -1.50 -9.37
CA LEU A 229 2.31 -1.93 -8.86
C LEU A 229 3.39 -0.85 -8.98
N SER A 230 3.07 0.34 -9.45
CA SER A 230 4.00 1.45 -9.60
C SER A 230 3.86 2.45 -8.45
N PRO A 231 4.95 2.97 -7.89
CA PRO A 231 6.36 2.76 -8.23
C PRO A 231 7.01 1.58 -7.51
N TRP A 232 6.28 0.80 -6.73
CA TRP A 232 6.70 -0.44 -6.08
C TRP A 232 5.54 -1.45 -6.00
N PRO A 233 5.83 -2.79 -6.04
CA PRO A 233 7.12 -3.44 -6.27
C PRO A 233 7.59 -3.40 -7.73
N VAL A 234 6.78 -2.94 -8.67
CA VAL A 234 6.95 -2.74 -10.12
C VAL A 234 6.64 -4.00 -10.94
N ALA A 235 5.61 -3.88 -11.79
CA ALA A 235 5.28 -4.90 -12.77
C ALA A 235 6.45 -5.21 -13.71
N TYR A 236 6.59 -6.46 -14.12
CA TYR A 236 7.65 -6.87 -15.04
C TYR A 236 7.17 -7.89 -16.06
N THR A 237 7.93 -7.98 -17.13
CA THR A 237 7.87 -9.05 -18.13
C THR A 237 9.29 -9.51 -18.44
N VAL A 238 9.45 -10.57 -19.24
CA VAL A 238 10.78 -11.05 -19.68
C VAL A 238 11.01 -10.66 -21.13
N MET A 239 12.17 -10.06 -21.41
CA MET A 239 12.64 -9.71 -22.73
C MET A 239 14.09 -10.20 -22.90
N ASP A 240 14.37 -11.02 -23.91
CA ASP A 240 15.74 -11.55 -24.18
C ASP A 240 16.40 -12.15 -22.92
N ASP A 241 15.73 -13.06 -22.21
CA ASP A 241 16.18 -13.72 -20.97
C ASP A 241 16.41 -12.78 -19.76
N GLY A 242 16.01 -11.52 -19.86
CA GLY A 242 16.13 -10.53 -18.79
C GLY A 242 14.80 -9.90 -18.39
N ASN A 243 14.68 -9.54 -17.11
CA ASN A 243 13.50 -8.82 -16.63
C ASN A 243 13.46 -7.40 -17.20
N LEU A 244 12.34 -7.04 -17.79
CA LEU A 244 11.97 -5.70 -18.19
C LEU A 244 10.92 -5.19 -17.17
N LYS A 245 11.31 -4.31 -16.25
CA LYS A 245 10.37 -3.65 -15.33
C LYS A 245 9.69 -2.49 -16.03
N ILE A 246 8.39 -2.29 -15.73
CA ILE A 246 7.54 -1.29 -16.37
C ILE A 246 6.95 -0.38 -15.29
N TYR A 247 7.36 0.87 -15.30
CA TYR A 247 6.94 1.89 -14.32
C TYR A 247 5.76 2.73 -14.80
N ALA A 248 5.64 2.93 -16.11
CA ALA A 248 4.52 3.67 -16.69
C ALA A 248 4.18 3.16 -18.08
N SER A 249 2.87 3.20 -18.37
CA SER A 249 2.31 2.81 -19.66
C SER A 249 1.11 3.68 -20.00
N ARG A 250 0.58 3.51 -21.20
CA ARG A 250 -0.71 4.04 -21.63
C ARG A 250 -1.36 3.08 -22.61
N ILE A 251 -2.68 3.15 -22.71
CA ILE A 251 -3.45 2.36 -23.67
C ILE A 251 -3.36 3.01 -25.07
N GLU A 252 -3.05 2.19 -26.07
CA GLU A 252 -3.10 2.56 -27.49
C GLU A 252 -4.29 1.87 -28.15
N LYS A 253 -5.21 2.68 -28.63
CA LYS A 253 -6.46 2.20 -29.20
C LYS A 253 -6.27 1.57 -30.59
N ASP A 254 -7.10 0.57 -30.89
CA ASP A 254 -7.23 -0.09 -32.20
C ASP A 254 -5.90 -0.59 -32.77
N LYS A 255 -5.02 -1.14 -31.90
CA LYS A 255 -3.77 -1.78 -32.26
C LYS A 255 -3.77 -3.22 -31.80
N THR A 256 -3.80 -4.16 -32.74
CA THR A 256 -3.92 -5.59 -32.48
C THR A 256 -2.67 -6.36 -32.89
N GLY A 257 -2.47 -7.52 -32.31
CA GLY A 257 -1.39 -8.47 -32.61
C GLY A 257 -1.48 -9.69 -31.70
N GLU A 258 -0.52 -10.60 -31.83
CA GLU A 258 -0.39 -11.71 -30.90
C GLU A 258 0.00 -11.16 -29.51
N PRO A 259 -0.72 -11.53 -28.41
CA PRO A 259 -0.43 -11.03 -27.08
C PRO A 259 1.04 -11.17 -26.68
N GLY A 260 1.60 -10.10 -26.09
CA GLY A 260 3.02 -10.02 -25.72
C GLY A 260 3.97 -9.62 -26.84
N THR A 261 3.51 -9.61 -28.11
CA THR A 261 4.37 -9.21 -29.23
C THR A 261 4.55 -7.69 -29.29
N ILE A 262 5.78 -7.23 -29.44
CA ILE A 262 6.10 -5.84 -29.76
C ILE A 262 5.68 -5.59 -31.20
N ILE A 263 4.59 -4.89 -31.42
CA ILE A 263 4.00 -4.63 -32.74
C ILE A 263 4.50 -3.35 -33.40
N GLU A 264 4.99 -2.40 -32.60
CA GLU A 264 5.48 -1.11 -33.08
C GLU A 264 6.45 -0.49 -32.06
N THR A 265 7.38 0.31 -32.54
CA THR A 265 8.15 1.25 -31.71
C THR A 265 7.99 2.66 -32.25
N THR A 266 7.63 3.58 -31.37
CA THR A 266 7.59 5.01 -31.67
C THR A 266 8.83 5.71 -31.12
N LYS A 267 8.98 7.02 -31.37
CA LYS A 267 10.05 7.80 -30.72
C LYS A 267 9.96 7.82 -29.19
N LYS A 268 8.79 7.47 -28.61
CA LYS A 268 8.53 7.66 -27.17
C LYS A 268 8.12 6.39 -26.42
N ALA A 269 7.76 5.33 -27.13
CA ALA A 269 7.20 4.13 -26.50
C ALA A 269 7.43 2.84 -27.30
N ILE A 270 7.38 1.72 -26.60
CA ILE A 270 7.34 0.37 -27.15
C ILE A 270 5.88 -0.09 -27.08
N ILE A 271 5.27 -0.42 -28.22
CA ILE A 271 3.86 -0.82 -28.30
C ILE A 271 3.79 -2.34 -28.30
N VAL A 272 3.06 -2.88 -27.33
CA VAL A 272 2.90 -4.33 -27.13
C VAL A 272 1.45 -4.71 -27.28
N ALA A 273 1.18 -5.73 -28.07
CA ALA A 273 -0.16 -6.29 -28.25
C ALA A 273 -0.64 -6.98 -26.97
N THR A 274 -1.95 -6.93 -26.73
CA THR A 274 -2.63 -7.53 -25.58
C THR A 274 -3.70 -8.53 -26.03
N GLY A 275 -4.36 -9.20 -25.10
CA GLY A 275 -5.50 -10.07 -25.39
C GLY A 275 -6.76 -9.34 -25.86
N SER A 276 -6.70 -8.03 -26.10
CA SER A 276 -7.82 -7.21 -26.59
C SER A 276 -7.49 -6.52 -27.92
N LYS A 277 -8.45 -5.73 -28.43
CA LYS A 277 -8.24 -4.92 -29.64
C LYS A 277 -7.34 -3.68 -29.44
N ASP A 278 -6.98 -3.38 -28.20
CA ASP A 278 -6.14 -2.26 -27.83
C ASP A 278 -4.77 -2.79 -27.37
N ALA A 279 -3.71 -2.01 -27.53
CA ALA A 279 -2.35 -2.35 -27.12
C ALA A 279 -1.92 -1.51 -25.90
N ILE A 280 -0.75 -1.84 -25.34
CA ILE A 280 -0.08 -1.08 -24.28
C ILE A 280 1.20 -0.45 -24.84
N ALA A 281 1.32 0.86 -24.65
CA ALA A 281 2.54 1.61 -24.88
C ALA A 281 3.36 1.71 -23.59
N LEU A 282 4.52 1.10 -23.56
CA LEU A 282 5.48 1.19 -22.47
C LEU A 282 6.27 2.51 -22.59
N THR A 283 6.21 3.37 -21.56
CA THR A 283 6.76 4.73 -21.61
C THR A 283 7.92 4.96 -20.64
N ASP A 284 7.93 4.29 -19.49
CA ASP A 284 8.98 4.34 -18.48
C ASP A 284 9.36 2.92 -18.06
N ILE A 285 10.62 2.54 -18.25
CA ILE A 285 11.06 1.15 -18.16
C ILE A 285 12.42 1.01 -17.46
N GLN A 286 12.70 -0.22 -17.03
CA GLN A 286 14.04 -0.60 -16.58
C GLN A 286 14.39 -1.97 -17.16
N VAL A 287 15.31 -1.99 -18.10
CA VAL A 287 15.90 -3.22 -18.66
C VAL A 287 16.87 -3.82 -17.65
N ALA A 288 16.97 -5.15 -17.62
CA ALA A 288 17.90 -5.87 -16.75
C ALA A 288 19.32 -5.30 -16.84
N GLY A 289 19.93 -5.04 -15.68
CA GLY A 289 21.28 -4.45 -15.58
C GLY A 289 21.39 -2.95 -15.86
N LYS A 290 20.31 -2.28 -16.30
CA LYS A 290 20.28 -0.83 -16.55
C LYS A 290 19.55 -0.05 -15.45
N LYS A 291 19.68 1.27 -15.46
CA LYS A 291 18.88 2.17 -14.63
C LYS A 291 17.49 2.35 -15.26
N ARG A 292 16.48 2.72 -14.44
CA ARG A 292 15.17 3.20 -14.90
C ARG A 292 15.37 4.38 -15.87
N MET A 293 14.64 4.38 -16.97
CA MET A 293 14.69 5.41 -17.99
C MET A 293 13.39 5.48 -18.80
N LEU A 294 13.12 6.60 -19.42
CA LEU A 294 12.06 6.71 -20.42
C LEU A 294 12.35 5.76 -21.59
N ALA A 295 11.31 5.15 -22.13
CA ALA A 295 11.41 4.28 -23.30
C ALA A 295 12.04 4.98 -24.50
N ALA A 296 11.82 6.28 -24.65
CA ALA A 296 12.48 7.11 -25.67
C ALA A 296 14.01 7.05 -25.60
N ASN A 297 14.58 7.13 -24.38
CA ASN A 297 16.03 7.08 -24.18
C ASN A 297 16.59 5.67 -24.49
N TYR A 298 15.83 4.63 -24.12
CA TYR A 298 16.21 3.27 -24.47
C TYR A 298 16.22 3.07 -25.98
N LEU A 299 15.14 3.46 -26.67
CA LEU A 299 14.97 3.29 -28.11
C LEU A 299 16.02 4.05 -28.94
N SER A 300 16.49 5.21 -28.47
CA SER A 300 17.53 5.97 -29.16
C SER A 300 18.90 5.25 -29.20
N GLY A 301 19.13 4.31 -28.30
CA GLY A 301 20.38 3.52 -28.23
C GLY A 301 20.26 2.10 -28.78
N VAL A 302 19.06 1.69 -29.24
CA VAL A 302 18.83 0.35 -29.80
C VAL A 302 19.16 0.34 -31.30
N GLN A 303 20.07 -0.54 -31.71
CA GLN A 303 20.51 -0.66 -33.11
C GLN A 303 19.69 -1.66 -33.92
N THR A 304 19.02 -2.60 -33.23
CA THR A 304 18.23 -3.68 -33.89
C THR A 304 16.74 -3.45 -33.65
N SER A 305 15.90 -3.81 -34.63
CA SER A 305 14.45 -3.72 -34.46
C SER A 305 13.97 -4.55 -33.27
N LEU A 306 13.12 -3.96 -32.43
CA LEU A 306 12.41 -4.68 -31.37
C LEU A 306 11.09 -5.27 -31.88
N VAL A 307 10.57 -4.79 -33.00
CA VAL A 307 9.29 -5.23 -33.58
C VAL A 307 9.39 -6.73 -33.93
N GLY A 308 8.37 -7.48 -33.52
CA GLY A 308 8.30 -8.93 -33.65
C GLY A 308 8.86 -9.72 -32.47
N LYS A 309 9.56 -9.08 -31.50
CA LYS A 309 9.94 -9.76 -30.26
C LYS A 309 8.71 -10.02 -29.39
N VAL A 310 8.71 -11.15 -28.69
CA VAL A 310 7.66 -11.55 -27.76
C VAL A 310 8.14 -11.35 -26.33
N LEU A 311 7.35 -10.67 -25.52
CA LEU A 311 7.54 -10.51 -24.09
C LEU A 311 6.81 -11.64 -23.36
N LEU A 312 7.46 -12.25 -22.35
CA LEU A 312 6.99 -13.46 -21.65
C LEU A 312 6.60 -13.18 -20.20
#